data_7fd3d5692b775dabc64364f4c114a679
#
_entry.id   7fd3d5692b775dabc64364f4c114a679
#
_cell.length_a   1.000
_cell.length_b   1.000
_cell.length_c   1.000
_cell.angle_alpha   90.00
_cell.angle_beta   90.00
_cell.angle_gamma   90.00
#
_symmetry.space_group_name_H-M   'P 1'
#
loop_
_entity.id
_entity.type
_entity.pdbx_description
1 polymer ?
#
loop_
_entity_poly.entity_id
_entity_poly.type
_entity_poly.pdbx_seq_one_letter_code
_entity_poly.pdbx_strand_id
1 'polypeptide(L)'
;MVYLHGAMCETLRLYPSVPYEHKQSIEPDVLPSGHAIDGNTRILLSIFSMGRMEEIWGSDWMDFKPERWISVGSTDEKKMVVSHVPAYKFAAFMAGPRTCLGRKIAFVQMKAVASCVLCRFKFEVVDDHPVVPDASILMFMKYGLKVRVSNRA
;
A
#
# COMPACT_ATOMS: atom_id res chain seq x y z
N MET A 1 8.84 13.41 8.60
CA MET A 1 8.50 12.94 7.23
C MET A 1 7.08 12.32 7.18
N VAL A 2 6.08 13.08 7.62
CA VAL A 2 4.69 12.60 7.69
C VAL A 2 4.12 12.42 6.28
N TYR A 3 4.27 13.45 5.42
CA TYR A 3 3.77 13.39 4.04
C TYR A 3 4.38 12.25 3.22
N LEU A 4 5.70 12.03 3.32
CA LEU A 4 6.37 10.91 2.65
C LEU A 4 5.81 9.56 3.13
N HIS A 5 5.46 9.44 4.41
CA HIS A 5 4.80 8.24 4.92
C HIS A 5 3.41 8.05 4.30
N GLY A 6 2.63 9.13 4.22
CA GLY A 6 1.32 9.10 3.57
C GLY A 6 1.42 8.68 2.10
N ALA A 7 2.35 9.26 1.35
CA ALA A 7 2.59 8.90 -0.05
C ALA A 7 2.95 7.42 -0.22
N MET A 8 3.79 6.87 0.67
CA MET A 8 4.13 5.44 0.65
C MET A 8 2.93 4.55 0.98
N CYS A 9 2.13 4.91 1.97
CA CYS A 9 0.91 4.19 2.28
C CYS A 9 -0.08 4.20 1.11
N GLU A 10 -0.24 5.35 0.45
CA GLU A 10 -1.12 5.49 -0.72
C GLU A 10 -0.61 4.70 -1.93
N THR A 11 0.71 4.69 -2.15
CA THR A 11 1.33 3.81 -3.15
C THR A 11 1.03 2.35 -2.86
N LEU A 12 1.21 1.91 -1.62
CA LEU A 12 0.96 0.52 -1.22
C LEU A 12 -0.54 0.17 -1.22
N ARG A 13 -1.43 1.14 -1.05
CA ARG A 13 -2.86 0.94 -1.19
C ARG A 13 -3.23 0.65 -2.65
N LEU A 14 -2.78 1.50 -3.56
CA LEU A 14 -3.08 1.36 -4.98
C LEU A 14 -2.25 0.25 -5.64
N TYR A 15 -1.00 0.10 -5.25
CA TYR A 15 -0.04 -0.84 -5.85
C TYR A 15 0.66 -1.65 -4.75
N PRO A 16 -0.05 -2.56 -4.08
CA PRO A 16 0.53 -3.39 -3.04
C PRO A 16 1.60 -4.31 -3.62
N SER A 17 2.75 -4.41 -2.95
CA SER A 17 3.84 -5.30 -3.40
C SER A 17 3.41 -6.76 -3.50
N VAL A 18 2.48 -7.20 -2.63
CA VAL A 18 1.84 -8.51 -2.68
C VAL A 18 0.35 -8.28 -3.03
N PRO A 19 -0.04 -8.42 -4.31
CA PRO A 19 -1.39 -8.09 -4.74
C PRO A 19 -2.44 -9.11 -4.29
N TYR A 20 -2.02 -10.35 -4.11
CA TYR A 20 -2.88 -11.48 -3.70
C TYR A 20 -2.23 -12.25 -2.57
N GLU A 21 -2.98 -12.56 -1.56
CA GLU A 21 -2.57 -13.40 -0.45
C GLU A 21 -3.54 -14.58 -0.34
N HIS A 22 -3.06 -15.76 0.01
CA HIS A 22 -3.93 -16.90 0.19
C HIS A 22 -3.78 -17.50 1.59
N LYS A 23 -4.88 -18.05 2.07
CA LYS A 23 -4.96 -18.82 3.32
C LYS A 23 -5.64 -20.14 3.01
N GLN A 24 -5.47 -21.10 3.89
CA GLN A 24 -6.15 -22.39 3.80
C GLN A 24 -6.76 -22.71 5.16
N SER A 25 -8.03 -23.09 5.17
CA SER A 25 -8.68 -23.57 6.39
C SER A 25 -8.09 -24.92 6.79
N ILE A 26 -7.89 -25.12 8.06
CA ILE A 26 -7.46 -26.44 8.62
C ILE A 26 -8.69 -27.31 8.80
N GLU A 27 -9.77 -26.73 9.30
CA GLU A 27 -11.04 -27.40 9.62
C GLU A 27 -12.20 -26.68 8.92
N PRO A 28 -13.39 -27.31 8.82
CA PRO A 28 -14.59 -26.60 8.39
C PRO A 28 -14.89 -25.41 9.30
N ASP A 29 -15.34 -24.31 8.75
CA ASP A 29 -15.65 -23.07 9.47
C ASP A 29 -16.76 -22.29 8.78
N VAL A 30 -17.29 -21.26 9.43
CA VAL A 30 -18.25 -20.34 8.83
C VAL A 30 -17.66 -18.94 8.85
N LEU A 31 -17.50 -18.35 7.66
CA LEU A 31 -16.99 -16.98 7.53
C LEU A 31 -17.99 -15.98 8.15
N PRO A 32 -17.51 -14.78 8.56
CA PRO A 32 -18.38 -13.72 9.08
C PRO A 32 -19.54 -13.33 8.14
N SER A 33 -19.40 -13.60 6.85
CA SER A 33 -20.44 -13.43 5.83
C SER A 33 -21.54 -14.51 5.85
N GLY A 34 -21.41 -15.52 6.71
CA GLY A 34 -22.32 -16.67 6.78
C GLY A 34 -22.00 -17.82 5.81
N HIS A 35 -20.97 -17.70 4.96
CA HIS A 35 -20.57 -18.78 4.06
C HIS A 35 -19.84 -19.88 4.83
N ALA A 36 -20.35 -21.10 4.72
CA ALA A 36 -19.65 -22.30 5.21
C ALA A 36 -18.48 -22.64 4.29
N ILE A 37 -17.36 -23.01 4.86
CA ILE A 37 -16.17 -23.49 4.15
C ILE A 37 -15.76 -24.86 4.73
N ASP A 38 -15.33 -25.74 3.84
CA ASP A 38 -14.78 -27.05 4.23
C ASP A 38 -13.32 -26.92 4.72
N GLY A 39 -12.86 -27.95 5.41
CA GLY A 39 -11.43 -28.10 5.71
C GLY A 39 -10.62 -28.16 4.42
N ASN A 40 -9.42 -27.60 4.43
CA ASN A 40 -8.55 -27.43 3.27
C ASN A 40 -9.07 -26.48 2.16
N THR A 41 -10.13 -25.71 2.42
CA THR A 41 -10.59 -24.68 1.49
C THR A 41 -9.53 -23.57 1.34
N ARG A 42 -9.18 -23.24 0.10
CA ARG A 42 -8.28 -22.13 -0.21
C ARG A 42 -9.07 -20.84 -0.32
N ILE A 43 -8.65 -19.83 0.45
CA ILE A 43 -9.25 -18.49 0.48
C ILE A 43 -8.25 -17.52 -0.12
N LEU A 44 -8.62 -16.86 -1.21
CA LEU A 44 -7.81 -15.82 -1.85
C LEU A 44 -8.26 -14.45 -1.36
N LEU A 45 -7.31 -13.68 -0.86
CA LEU A 45 -7.49 -12.29 -0.46
C LEU A 45 -6.88 -11.38 -1.53
N SER A 46 -7.70 -10.62 -2.25
CA SER A 46 -7.22 -9.66 -3.23
C SER A 46 -6.92 -8.31 -2.55
N ILE A 47 -5.69 -8.14 -2.10
CA ILE A 47 -5.22 -6.89 -1.49
C ILE A 47 -5.30 -5.75 -2.51
N PHE A 48 -5.02 -6.05 -3.78
CA PHE A 48 -5.14 -5.11 -4.89
C PHE A 48 -6.57 -4.57 -5.05
N SER A 49 -7.58 -5.45 -5.03
CA SER A 49 -8.99 -5.04 -5.13
C SER A 49 -9.44 -4.30 -3.87
N MET A 50 -9.08 -4.78 -2.68
CA MET A 50 -9.42 -4.12 -1.41
C MET A 50 -8.90 -2.67 -1.36
N GLY A 51 -7.73 -2.40 -1.92
CA GLY A 51 -7.19 -1.04 -2.05
C GLY A 51 -7.98 -0.14 -3.01
N ARG A 52 -8.92 -0.70 -3.78
CA ARG A 52 -9.69 -0.02 -4.84
C ARG A 52 -11.21 -0.12 -4.67
N MET A 53 -11.68 -0.53 -3.52
CA MET A 53 -13.12 -0.61 -3.23
C MET A 53 -13.65 0.75 -2.76
N GLU A 54 -14.66 1.27 -3.43
CA GLU A 54 -15.31 2.53 -3.09
C GLU A 54 -15.94 2.47 -1.69
N GLU A 55 -16.52 1.35 -1.33
CA GLU A 55 -17.14 1.12 -0.02
C GLU A 55 -16.14 1.25 1.14
N ILE A 56 -14.86 1.01 0.86
CA ILE A 56 -13.77 1.11 1.86
C ILE A 56 -13.14 2.50 1.86
N TRP A 57 -12.94 3.09 0.67
CA TRP A 57 -12.08 4.27 0.49
C TRP A 57 -12.83 5.54 0.11
N GLY A 58 -14.14 5.44 -0.22
CA GLY A 58 -14.96 6.57 -0.65
C GLY A 58 -14.90 6.80 -2.17
N SER A 59 -15.64 7.79 -2.67
CA SER A 59 -15.77 8.09 -4.10
C SER A 59 -14.47 8.47 -4.80
N ASP A 60 -13.45 8.88 -4.05
CA ASP A 60 -12.12 9.22 -4.54
C ASP A 60 -11.10 8.05 -4.43
N TRP A 61 -11.61 6.81 -4.43
CA TRP A 61 -10.81 5.59 -4.26
C TRP A 61 -9.71 5.40 -5.32
N MET A 62 -9.89 5.94 -6.53
CA MET A 62 -8.88 5.87 -7.61
C MET A 62 -7.81 6.96 -7.50
N ASP A 63 -8.06 8.01 -6.74
CA ASP A 63 -7.13 9.13 -6.63
C ASP A 63 -5.93 8.77 -5.76
N PHE A 64 -4.75 9.21 -6.19
CA PHE A 64 -3.56 9.15 -5.35
C PHE A 64 -3.57 10.31 -4.35
N LYS A 65 -3.97 10.04 -3.12
CA LYS A 65 -4.25 11.06 -2.10
C LYS A 65 -3.51 10.74 -0.78
N PRO A 66 -2.25 11.15 -0.64
CA PRO A 66 -1.47 10.95 0.58
C PRO A 66 -2.10 11.51 1.85
N GLU A 67 -2.97 12.51 1.71
CA GLU A 67 -3.70 13.18 2.78
C GLU A 67 -4.63 12.23 3.56
N ARG A 68 -5.07 11.10 2.96
CA ARG A 68 -5.83 10.04 3.67
C ARG A 68 -5.12 9.51 4.90
N TRP A 69 -3.81 9.60 4.91
CA TRP A 69 -2.92 9.04 5.92
C TRP A 69 -2.41 10.09 6.90
N ILE A 70 -2.95 11.31 6.83
CA ILE A 70 -2.46 12.45 7.58
C ILE A 70 -3.64 13.09 8.31
N SER A 71 -3.44 13.41 9.57
CA SER A 71 -4.38 14.22 10.37
C SER A 71 -3.64 15.36 11.06
N VAL A 72 -4.40 16.32 11.53
CA VAL A 72 -3.88 17.40 12.39
C VAL A 72 -3.80 16.88 13.81
N GLY A 73 -2.71 17.17 14.50
CA GLY A 73 -2.52 16.75 15.89
C GLY A 73 -3.55 17.38 16.82
N SER A 74 -4.09 16.61 17.75
CA SER A 74 -5.13 17.07 18.70
C SER A 74 -4.64 18.15 19.67
N THR A 75 -3.35 18.23 19.91
CA THR A 75 -2.73 19.19 20.85
C THR A 75 -2.07 20.38 20.16
N ASP A 76 -1.83 20.30 18.87
CA ASP A 76 -1.21 21.36 18.06
C ASP A 76 -1.75 21.27 16.64
N GLU A 77 -2.67 22.17 16.30
CA GLU A 77 -3.34 22.24 15.00
C GLU A 77 -2.39 22.48 13.81
N LYS A 78 -1.14 22.87 14.07
CA LYS A 78 -0.09 23.02 13.04
C LYS A 78 0.72 21.74 12.81
N LYS A 79 0.60 20.75 13.68
CA LYS A 79 1.39 19.53 13.61
C LYS A 79 0.67 18.41 12.86
N MET A 80 1.14 18.10 11.67
CA MET A 80 0.70 16.92 10.95
C MET A 80 1.20 15.64 11.63
N VAL A 81 0.31 14.67 11.78
CA VAL A 81 0.59 13.33 12.32
C VAL A 81 0.08 12.26 11.37
N VAL A 82 0.66 11.07 11.46
CA VAL A 82 0.18 9.92 10.68
C VAL A 82 -1.13 9.42 11.29
N SER A 83 -2.17 9.37 10.47
CA SER A 83 -3.47 8.81 10.86
C SER A 83 -3.37 7.31 11.06
N HIS A 84 -4.04 6.82 12.10
CA HIS A 84 -4.20 5.39 12.28
C HIS A 84 -5.27 4.84 11.32
N VAL A 85 -4.88 3.91 10.47
CA VAL A 85 -5.81 3.16 9.61
C VAL A 85 -5.78 1.70 10.02
N PRO A 86 -6.95 1.09 10.33
CA PRO A 86 -7.02 -0.30 10.73
C PRO A 86 -6.43 -1.25 9.67
N ALA A 87 -5.75 -2.31 10.11
CA ALA A 87 -5.08 -3.25 9.22
C ALA A 87 -6.04 -4.00 8.28
N TYR A 88 -7.29 -4.21 8.70
CA TYR A 88 -8.31 -4.82 7.82
C TYR A 88 -8.76 -3.89 6.68
N LYS A 89 -8.63 -2.57 6.84
CA LYS A 89 -8.88 -1.59 5.79
C LYS A 89 -7.64 -1.42 4.90
N PHE A 90 -6.45 -1.38 5.50
CA PHE A 90 -5.17 -1.26 4.79
C PHE A 90 -4.36 -2.56 4.97
N ALA A 91 -4.65 -3.53 4.13
CA ALA A 91 -4.12 -4.89 4.24
C ALA A 91 -2.77 -5.12 3.54
N ALA A 92 -2.07 -4.07 3.08
CA ALA A 92 -0.78 -4.19 2.37
C ALA A 92 0.32 -4.92 3.19
N PHE A 93 0.16 -5.00 4.51
CA PHE A 93 1.02 -5.74 5.43
C PHE A 93 0.27 -6.83 6.18
N MET A 94 -0.89 -7.25 5.68
CA MET A 94 -1.81 -8.17 6.32
C MET A 94 -2.36 -7.67 7.67
N ALA A 95 -3.24 -8.45 8.26
CA ALA A 95 -3.85 -8.20 9.57
C ALA A 95 -3.84 -9.45 10.45
N GLY A 96 -4.06 -9.26 11.76
CA GLY A 96 -4.13 -10.35 12.72
C GLY A 96 -2.78 -11.02 13.00
N PRO A 97 -2.78 -12.30 13.42
CA PRO A 97 -1.57 -13.02 13.85
C PRO A 97 -0.52 -13.18 12.75
N ARG A 98 -0.89 -13.01 11.49
CA ARG A 98 -0.01 -13.11 10.31
C ARG A 98 0.39 -11.75 9.74
N THR A 99 0.22 -10.66 10.50
CA THR A 99 0.74 -9.34 10.13
C THR A 99 2.23 -9.41 9.82
N CYS A 100 2.65 -8.71 8.76
CA CYS A 100 4.04 -8.71 8.31
C CYS A 100 5.00 -8.25 9.42
N LEU A 101 5.93 -9.11 9.78
CA LEU A 101 6.96 -8.81 10.78
C LEU A 101 7.88 -7.67 10.33
N GLY A 102 8.14 -7.59 9.01
CA GLY A 102 9.03 -6.61 8.39
C GLY A 102 8.42 -5.21 8.19
N ARG A 103 7.14 -4.97 8.57
CA ARG A 103 6.45 -3.69 8.30
C ARG A 103 7.24 -2.46 8.74
N LYS A 104 7.76 -2.47 9.97
CA LYS A 104 8.49 -1.31 10.52
C LYS A 104 9.79 -1.04 9.76
N ILE A 105 10.57 -2.09 9.50
CA ILE A 105 11.84 -1.95 8.79
C ILE A 105 11.63 -1.57 7.32
N ALA A 106 10.59 -2.09 6.66
CA ALA A 106 10.23 -1.71 5.30
C ALA A 106 9.98 -0.20 5.19
N PHE A 107 9.19 0.38 6.11
CA PHE A 107 8.95 1.83 6.11
C PHE A 107 10.22 2.65 6.41
N VAL A 108 11.11 2.15 7.26
CA VAL A 108 12.40 2.81 7.52
C VAL A 108 13.24 2.83 6.25
N GLN A 109 13.39 1.69 5.59
CA GLN A 109 14.17 1.54 4.36
C GLN A 109 13.60 2.39 3.22
N MET A 110 12.29 2.29 2.95
CA MET A 110 11.64 3.09 1.92
C MET A 110 11.84 4.59 2.15
N LYS A 111 11.65 5.08 3.38
CA LYS A 111 11.85 6.49 3.72
C LYS A 111 13.31 6.91 3.56
N ALA A 112 14.26 6.11 4.03
CA ALA A 112 15.68 6.43 3.91
C ALA A 112 16.09 6.55 2.44
N VAL A 113 15.74 5.55 1.60
CA VAL A 113 16.06 5.57 0.18
C VAL A 113 15.37 6.74 -0.53
N ALA A 114 14.06 6.89 -0.37
CA ALA A 114 13.31 7.94 -1.05
C ALA A 114 13.79 9.34 -0.66
N SER A 115 14.06 9.59 0.63
CA SER A 115 14.57 10.90 1.06
C SER A 115 15.97 11.20 0.52
N CYS A 116 16.89 10.23 0.57
CA CYS A 116 18.22 10.40 0.00
C CYS A 116 18.18 10.72 -1.50
N VAL A 117 17.37 9.98 -2.23
CA VAL A 117 17.26 10.10 -3.68
C VAL A 117 16.57 11.43 -4.06
N LEU A 118 15.43 11.73 -3.45
CA LEU A 118 14.67 12.96 -3.74
C LEU A 118 15.35 14.24 -3.27
N CYS A 119 16.21 14.18 -2.25
CA CYS A 119 17.01 15.34 -1.84
C CYS A 119 18.11 15.68 -2.84
N ARG A 120 18.64 14.70 -3.55
CA ARG A 120 19.79 14.90 -4.46
C ARG A 120 19.39 15.06 -5.91
N PHE A 121 18.31 14.41 -6.34
CA PHE A 121 17.95 14.30 -7.73
C PHE A 121 16.54 14.80 -8.01
N LYS A 122 16.35 15.35 -9.20
CA LYS A 122 15.06 15.63 -9.82
C LYS A 122 14.79 14.53 -10.85
N PHE A 123 13.56 14.01 -10.84
CA PHE A 123 13.10 13.00 -11.79
C PHE A 123 12.01 13.56 -12.68
N GLU A 124 12.12 13.32 -13.95
CA GLU A 124 11.09 13.63 -14.95
C GLU A 124 10.74 12.33 -15.66
N VAL A 125 9.48 11.94 -15.58
CA VAL A 125 8.99 10.73 -16.26
C VAL A 125 9.03 10.97 -17.77
N VAL A 126 9.41 9.94 -18.54
CA VAL A 126 9.39 9.98 -19.99
C VAL A 126 8.00 9.62 -20.48
N ASP A 127 7.31 10.55 -21.15
CA ASP A 127 5.89 10.45 -21.48
C ASP A 127 5.51 9.24 -22.34
N ASP A 128 6.35 8.85 -23.28
CA ASP A 128 6.09 7.74 -24.20
C ASP A 128 6.44 6.36 -23.62
N HIS A 129 6.82 6.27 -22.35
CA HIS A 129 7.16 5.01 -21.73
C HIS A 129 5.95 4.39 -21.03
N PRO A 130 5.51 3.17 -21.40
CA PRO A 130 4.34 2.56 -20.80
C PRO A 130 4.64 2.12 -19.35
N VAL A 131 3.86 2.64 -18.42
CA VAL A 131 3.90 2.22 -17.01
C VAL A 131 2.69 1.33 -16.75
N VAL A 132 2.91 0.02 -16.81
CA VAL A 132 1.87 -1.00 -16.66
C VAL A 132 2.23 -1.90 -15.49
N PRO A 133 1.30 -2.14 -14.55
CA PRO A 133 1.52 -3.12 -13.49
C PRO A 133 1.58 -4.52 -14.08
N ASP A 134 2.50 -5.32 -13.56
CA ASP A 134 2.58 -6.75 -13.80
C ASP A 134 2.41 -7.47 -12.46
N ALA A 135 1.34 -8.26 -12.35
CA ALA A 135 0.99 -8.95 -11.12
C ALA A 135 1.38 -10.42 -11.20
N SER A 136 2.30 -10.79 -10.33
CA SER A 136 2.69 -12.18 -10.08
C SER A 136 2.57 -12.42 -8.57
N ILE A 137 3.47 -13.17 -7.95
CA ILE A 137 3.62 -13.26 -6.49
C ILE A 137 3.89 -11.87 -5.91
N LEU A 138 4.67 -11.06 -6.64
CA LEU A 138 4.90 -9.65 -6.35
C LEU A 138 4.38 -8.80 -7.52
N MET A 139 3.94 -7.58 -7.20
CA MET A 139 3.58 -6.59 -8.19
C MET A 139 4.78 -5.69 -8.50
N PHE A 140 5.06 -5.48 -9.76
CA PHE A 140 6.11 -4.58 -10.24
C PHE A 140 5.68 -3.90 -11.55
N MET A 141 6.46 -2.93 -11.99
CA MET A 141 6.24 -2.28 -13.29
C MET A 141 6.83 -3.15 -14.39
N LYS A 142 5.98 -3.66 -15.29
CA LYS A 142 6.35 -4.61 -16.35
C LYS A 142 7.54 -4.16 -17.18
N TYR A 143 7.59 -2.89 -17.51
CA TYR A 143 8.67 -2.29 -18.33
C TYR A 143 9.57 -1.35 -17.53
N GLY A 144 9.45 -1.38 -16.18
CA GLY A 144 10.13 -0.42 -15.31
C GLY A 144 9.53 0.99 -15.41
N LEU A 145 10.26 1.97 -14.88
CA LEU A 145 9.93 3.39 -14.98
C LEU A 145 11.11 4.13 -15.63
N LYS A 146 10.91 4.61 -16.86
CA LYS A 146 11.92 5.39 -17.56
C LYS A 146 11.84 6.85 -17.13
N VAL A 147 12.95 7.38 -16.62
CA VAL A 147 13.04 8.75 -16.12
C VAL A 147 14.29 9.45 -16.64
N ARG A 148 14.21 10.77 -16.78
CA ARG A 148 15.38 11.65 -16.85
C ARG A 148 15.76 12.06 -15.45
N VAL A 149 17.05 11.97 -15.13
CA VAL A 149 17.58 12.30 -13.80
C VAL A 149 18.50 13.49 -13.94
N SER A 150 18.29 14.51 -13.11
CA SER A 150 19.20 15.66 -12.97
C SER A 150 19.49 15.94 -11.50
N ASN A 151 20.63 16.56 -11.23
CA ASN A 151 20.94 16.98 -9.86
C ASN A 151 20.00 18.12 -9.43
N ARG A 152 19.63 18.11 -8.16
CA ARG A 152 19.05 19.30 -7.53
C ARG A 152 20.18 20.26 -7.20
N ALA A 153 19.99 21.52 -7.60
CA ALA A 153 20.88 22.60 -7.19
C ALA A 153 20.73 22.89 -5.69
#